data_65fe5ba22a68c90fb0e91e5ddc579e1f
#
_entry.id   65fe5ba22a68c90fb0e91e5ddc579e1f
#
_cell.length_a   1.000
_cell.length_b   1.000
_cell.length_c   1.000
_cell.angle_alpha   90.00
_cell.angle_beta   90.00
_cell.angle_gamma   90.00
#
_symmetry.space_group_name_H-M   'P 1'
#
loop_
_entity.id
_entity.type
_entity.pdbx_description
1 polymer ?
#
loop_
_entity_poly.entity_id
_entity_poly.type
_entity_poly.pdbx_seq_one_letter_code
_entity_poly.pdbx_strand_id
1 'polypeptide(L)'
;MGIEAPPLSLHLVDRVLGRLALPHPPQPDVRGLESLYRAWCGRVPFDNLRKLTAIRHGETTPLPGGEPAEFLERFLEDGVGGTCWPSSGALHALLCACGFDARRVAGCMRDLGIVNHASVVVRFGSDEYLADSSLLTNRPLPLLPSEPFLHDDAVFHAETEPVEGGYLLWADVPPTEVATPCRLRADSVDHAFYLRAYEASRGRSPFNDRLYARRNRPDEMLILRGPVRYRKRADGVRVEELSADEILAALRDDIGASVDAIAAWVDAGGLEATLAPASPDAPQPPPITGRPPSQRAPV
;
A
#
# COMPACT_ATOMS: atom_id res chain seq x y z
N MET A 1 7.98 20.05 18.23
CA MET A 1 8.55 19.79 16.89
C MET A 1 8.56 18.26 16.73
N GLY A 2 7.85 17.73 15.74
CA GLY A 2 7.81 16.28 15.50
C GLY A 2 9.17 15.77 15.01
N ILE A 3 9.45 14.48 15.22
CA ILE A 3 10.65 13.82 14.70
C ILE A 3 10.39 13.47 13.24
N GLU A 4 11.12 14.09 12.32
CA GLU A 4 11.08 13.79 10.91
C GLU A 4 12.14 12.74 10.53
N ALA A 5 11.85 11.95 9.47
CA ALA A 5 12.83 11.02 8.93
C ALA A 5 14.03 11.80 8.34
N PRO A 6 15.24 11.23 8.42
CA PRO A 6 16.38 11.79 7.71
C PRO A 6 16.09 11.94 6.20
N PRO A 7 16.58 13.00 5.56
CA PRO A 7 16.39 13.17 4.11
C PRO A 7 17.09 12.04 3.34
N LEU A 8 16.49 11.61 2.24
CA LEU A 8 17.12 10.63 1.34
C LEU A 8 18.36 11.22 0.66
N SER A 9 19.41 10.41 0.50
CA SER A 9 20.54 10.82 -0.30
C SER A 9 20.15 10.95 -1.79
N LEU A 10 20.74 11.92 -2.50
CA LEU A 10 20.48 12.10 -3.93
C LEU A 10 20.79 10.80 -4.71
N HIS A 11 21.83 10.11 -4.36
CA HIS A 11 22.19 8.84 -4.99
C HIS A 11 21.09 7.78 -4.84
N LEU A 12 20.48 7.65 -3.66
CA LEU A 12 19.36 6.73 -3.45
C LEU A 12 18.14 7.15 -4.26
N VAL A 13 17.82 8.44 -4.27
CA VAL A 13 16.70 8.99 -5.06
C VAL A 13 16.88 8.67 -6.54
N ASP A 14 18.06 8.91 -7.13
CA ASP A 14 18.34 8.62 -8.54
C ASP A 14 18.19 7.13 -8.88
N ARG A 15 18.68 6.25 -8.01
CA ARG A 15 18.53 4.80 -8.18
C ARG A 15 17.05 4.37 -8.13
N VAL A 16 16.29 4.91 -7.19
CA VAL A 16 14.85 4.62 -7.05
C VAL A 16 14.08 5.12 -8.27
N LEU A 17 14.31 6.36 -8.70
CA LEU A 17 13.69 6.91 -9.91
C LEU A 17 14.04 6.07 -11.14
N GLY A 18 15.28 5.64 -11.28
CA GLY A 18 15.70 4.71 -12.34
C GLY A 18 14.93 3.39 -12.29
N ARG A 19 14.76 2.79 -11.10
CA ARG A 19 13.97 1.57 -10.90
C ARG A 19 12.48 1.79 -11.22
N LEU A 20 11.96 2.99 -10.94
CA LEU A 20 10.61 3.42 -11.30
C LEU A 20 10.46 3.76 -12.80
N ALA A 21 11.54 3.70 -13.60
CA ALA A 21 11.62 4.12 -14.99
C ALA A 21 11.23 5.60 -15.18
N LEU A 22 11.63 6.44 -14.25
CA LEU A 22 11.54 7.89 -14.33
C LEU A 22 12.97 8.42 -14.55
N PRO A 23 13.30 8.90 -15.76
CA PRO A 23 14.68 9.28 -16.10
C PRO A 23 15.18 10.52 -15.35
N HIS A 24 14.27 11.33 -14.84
CA HIS A 24 14.54 12.53 -14.06
C HIS A 24 13.50 12.72 -12.97
N PRO A 25 13.81 13.44 -11.88
CA PRO A 25 12.81 13.82 -10.89
C PRO A 25 11.66 14.56 -11.59
N PRO A 26 10.40 14.11 -11.37
CA PRO A 26 9.24 14.80 -11.94
C PRO A 26 9.14 16.23 -11.38
N GLN A 27 8.61 17.15 -12.17
CA GLN A 27 8.32 18.49 -11.66
C GLN A 27 7.32 18.40 -10.50
N PRO A 28 7.45 19.23 -9.44
CA PRO A 28 6.55 19.22 -8.30
C PRO A 28 5.22 19.91 -8.63
N ASP A 29 4.51 19.36 -9.61
CA ASP A 29 3.17 19.75 -10.04
C ASP A 29 2.25 18.51 -10.10
N VAL A 30 0.97 18.70 -10.40
CA VAL A 30 -0.03 17.61 -10.45
C VAL A 30 0.36 16.54 -11.47
N ARG A 31 0.91 16.91 -12.63
CA ARG A 31 1.33 15.94 -13.67
C ARG A 31 2.55 15.13 -13.22
N GLY A 32 3.49 15.79 -12.55
CA GLY A 32 4.65 15.12 -11.96
C GLY A 32 4.24 14.16 -10.86
N LEU A 33 3.28 14.55 -10.00
CA LEU A 33 2.71 13.67 -8.99
C LEU A 33 2.01 12.45 -9.63
N GLU A 34 1.19 12.65 -10.66
CA GLU A 34 0.54 11.55 -11.39
C GLU A 34 1.56 10.58 -11.99
N SER A 35 2.64 11.11 -12.57
CA SER A 35 3.71 10.31 -13.17
C SER A 35 4.44 9.47 -12.11
N LEU A 36 4.86 10.09 -10.99
CA LEU A 36 5.58 9.41 -9.92
C LEU A 36 4.70 8.37 -9.23
N TYR A 37 3.48 8.74 -8.88
CA TYR A 37 2.57 7.84 -8.18
C TYR A 37 2.12 6.65 -9.04
N ARG A 38 1.87 6.85 -10.34
CA ARG A 38 1.60 5.75 -11.27
C ARG A 38 2.79 4.80 -11.38
N ALA A 39 4.00 5.34 -11.47
CA ALA A 39 5.22 4.55 -11.51
C ALA A 39 5.43 3.75 -10.21
N TRP A 40 5.12 4.36 -9.05
CA TRP A 40 5.10 3.70 -7.74
C TRP A 40 4.10 2.54 -7.73
N CYS A 41 2.84 2.79 -8.05
CA CYS A 41 1.79 1.77 -8.07
C CYS A 41 2.13 0.56 -8.95
N GLY A 42 2.82 0.80 -10.07
CA GLY A 42 3.17 -0.25 -11.01
C GLY A 42 4.45 -1.04 -10.65
N ARG A 43 5.29 -0.53 -9.74
CA ARG A 43 6.62 -1.12 -9.50
C ARG A 43 6.93 -1.44 -8.04
N VAL A 44 6.42 -0.66 -7.10
CA VAL A 44 6.61 -0.93 -5.67
C VAL A 44 5.45 -1.77 -5.18
N PRO A 45 5.66 -3.04 -4.82
CA PRO A 45 4.58 -3.88 -4.35
C PRO A 45 4.12 -3.45 -2.94
N PHE A 46 2.86 -3.66 -2.65
CA PHE A 46 2.37 -3.67 -1.28
C PHE A 46 2.41 -5.12 -0.81
N ASP A 47 3.29 -5.46 0.12
CA ASP A 47 3.46 -6.83 0.57
C ASP A 47 3.83 -6.91 2.07
N ASN A 48 3.77 -8.12 2.59
CA ASN A 48 4.11 -8.40 3.98
C ASN A 48 5.27 -9.39 4.15
N LEU A 49 6.03 -9.71 3.09
CA LEU A 49 7.08 -10.74 3.15
C LEU A 49 8.06 -10.48 4.28
N ARG A 50 8.72 -9.32 4.27
CA ARG A 50 9.73 -8.97 5.27
C ARG A 50 9.14 -8.88 6.68
N LYS A 51 7.95 -8.31 6.80
CA LYS A 51 7.23 -8.22 8.09
C LYS A 51 6.92 -9.60 8.65
N LEU A 52 6.41 -10.52 7.83
CA LEU A 52 6.12 -11.89 8.24
C LEU A 52 7.40 -12.63 8.65
N THR A 53 8.47 -12.50 7.87
CA THR A 53 9.78 -13.09 8.19
C THR A 53 10.25 -12.64 9.58
N ALA A 54 10.26 -11.33 9.85
CA ALA A 54 10.67 -10.79 11.14
C ALA A 54 9.79 -11.25 12.31
N ILE A 55 8.46 -11.27 12.12
CA ILE A 55 7.52 -11.74 13.15
C ILE A 55 7.72 -13.21 13.45
N ARG A 56 7.88 -14.03 12.42
CA ARG A 56 7.99 -15.50 12.56
C ARG A 56 9.34 -15.92 13.15
N HIS A 57 10.40 -15.17 12.88
CA HIS A 57 11.67 -15.37 13.57
C HIS A 57 11.66 -14.88 15.03
N GLY A 58 10.58 -14.26 15.49
CA GLY A 58 10.48 -13.74 16.85
C GLY A 58 11.41 -12.55 17.10
N GLU A 59 11.75 -11.80 16.04
CA GLU A 59 12.64 -10.64 16.17
C GLU A 59 12.04 -9.59 17.09
N THR A 60 12.85 -9.11 18.04
CA THR A 60 12.49 -8.03 18.97
C THR A 60 12.98 -6.66 18.51
N THR A 61 13.80 -6.62 17.45
CA THR A 61 14.21 -5.38 16.78
C THR A 61 13.02 -4.70 16.11
N PRO A 62 13.09 -3.40 15.80
CA PRO A 62 12.03 -2.72 15.04
C PRO A 62 11.65 -3.47 13.77
N LEU A 63 10.35 -3.44 13.42
CA LEU A 63 9.87 -4.06 12.19
C LEU A 63 10.61 -3.48 10.97
N PRO A 64 10.98 -4.33 9.97
CA PRO A 64 11.76 -3.89 8.81
C PRO A 64 11.00 -2.91 7.92
N GLY A 65 11.70 -1.96 7.33
CA GLY A 65 11.13 -0.97 6.41
C GLY A 65 10.57 0.29 7.10
N GLY A 66 10.66 0.41 8.42
CA GLY A 66 10.20 1.60 9.14
C GLY A 66 10.94 2.87 8.74
N GLU A 67 12.24 2.75 8.45
CA GLU A 67 13.05 3.86 7.94
C GLU A 67 12.97 3.95 6.42
N PRO A 68 12.60 5.13 5.85
CA PRO A 68 12.39 5.29 4.41
C PRO A 68 13.58 4.90 3.53
N ALA A 69 14.81 5.22 3.96
CA ALA A 69 16.01 4.87 3.20
C ALA A 69 16.19 3.35 3.15
N GLU A 70 16.06 2.67 4.29
CA GLU A 70 16.17 1.21 4.38
C GLU A 70 15.09 0.51 3.54
N PHE A 71 13.84 1.01 3.58
CA PHE A 71 12.77 0.50 2.74
C PHE A 71 13.12 0.57 1.25
N LEU A 72 13.60 1.73 0.79
CA LEU A 72 13.92 1.97 -0.61
C LEU A 72 15.16 1.18 -1.07
N GLU A 73 16.16 1.02 -0.22
CA GLU A 73 17.32 0.16 -0.50
C GLU A 73 16.88 -1.29 -0.69
N ARG A 74 16.03 -1.80 0.18
CA ARG A 74 15.51 -3.17 0.06
C ARG A 74 14.59 -3.35 -1.14
N PHE A 75 13.80 -2.35 -1.49
CA PHE A 75 13.06 -2.37 -2.75
C PHE A 75 13.98 -2.48 -3.97
N LEU A 76 15.10 -1.77 -3.97
CA LEU A 76 16.08 -1.85 -5.06
C LEU A 76 16.77 -3.22 -5.14
N GLU A 77 17.11 -3.80 -4.00
CA GLU A 77 17.85 -5.06 -3.89
C GLU A 77 16.93 -6.27 -4.08
N ASP A 78 15.83 -6.30 -3.36
CA ASP A 78 14.98 -7.48 -3.21
C ASP A 78 13.68 -7.39 -4.00
N GLY A 79 13.33 -6.24 -4.56
CA GLY A 79 12.07 -6.04 -5.27
C GLY A 79 10.83 -6.10 -4.39
N VAL A 80 10.99 -6.17 -3.07
CA VAL A 80 9.90 -6.20 -2.09
C VAL A 80 9.54 -4.80 -1.61
N GLY A 81 8.31 -4.63 -1.19
CA GLY A 81 7.80 -3.39 -0.62
C GLY A 81 7.55 -3.49 0.89
N GLY A 82 6.33 -3.19 1.29
CA GLY A 82 5.91 -3.25 2.69
C GLY A 82 4.42 -2.99 2.85
N THR A 83 3.95 -3.04 4.09
CA THR A 83 2.57 -2.68 4.43
C THR A 83 2.37 -1.16 4.47
N CYS A 84 1.19 -0.67 4.84
CA CYS A 84 0.83 0.76 4.72
C CYS A 84 1.81 1.73 5.39
N TRP A 85 2.25 1.45 6.63
CA TRP A 85 3.12 2.35 7.38
C TRP A 85 4.50 2.56 6.72
N PRO A 86 5.28 1.49 6.46
CA PRO A 86 6.58 1.64 5.83
C PRO A 86 6.48 2.15 4.39
N SER A 87 5.51 1.65 3.62
CA SER A 87 5.35 2.06 2.22
C SER A 87 4.95 3.53 2.08
N SER A 88 4.02 4.03 2.93
CA SER A 88 3.67 5.46 2.93
C SER A 88 4.79 6.34 3.46
N GLY A 89 5.57 5.85 4.43
CA GLY A 89 6.76 6.55 4.91
C GLY A 89 7.81 6.74 3.80
N ALA A 90 8.07 5.69 3.04
CA ALA A 90 9.00 5.72 1.91
C ALA A 90 8.51 6.58 0.74
N LEU A 91 7.21 6.48 0.37
CA LEU A 91 6.61 7.32 -0.65
C LEU A 91 6.67 8.81 -0.26
N HIS A 92 6.33 9.15 0.98
CA HIS A 92 6.45 10.51 1.50
C HIS A 92 7.87 11.04 1.36
N ALA A 93 8.88 10.28 1.81
CA ALA A 93 10.27 10.69 1.74
C ALA A 93 10.75 10.91 0.30
N LEU A 94 10.33 10.03 -0.64
CA LEU A 94 10.64 10.17 -2.06
C LEU A 94 9.97 11.42 -2.66
N LEU A 95 8.71 11.68 -2.35
CA LEU A 95 7.98 12.87 -2.80
C LEU A 95 8.67 14.15 -2.31
N CYS A 96 9.00 14.23 -1.02
CA CYS A 96 9.74 15.37 -0.46
C CYS A 96 11.12 15.56 -1.12
N ALA A 97 11.85 14.46 -1.38
CA ALA A 97 13.13 14.52 -2.06
C ALA A 97 13.02 15.00 -3.52
N CYS A 98 11.87 14.79 -4.17
CA CYS A 98 11.52 15.33 -5.48
C CYS A 98 10.93 16.76 -5.42
N GLY A 99 10.87 17.40 -4.24
CA GLY A 99 10.43 18.78 -4.08
C GLY A 99 8.92 18.98 -3.91
N PHE A 100 8.14 17.90 -3.74
CA PHE A 100 6.70 18.01 -3.48
C PHE A 100 6.43 18.44 -2.02
N ASP A 101 5.41 19.28 -1.82
CA ASP A 101 4.85 19.59 -0.50
C ASP A 101 3.95 18.44 -0.03
N ALA A 102 4.56 17.41 0.56
CA ALA A 102 3.89 16.20 0.98
C ALA A 102 3.83 16.11 2.51
N ARG A 103 2.73 15.56 3.02
CA ARG A 103 2.52 15.30 4.45
C ARG A 103 2.02 13.87 4.70
N ARG A 104 2.41 13.29 5.82
CA ARG A 104 1.92 11.99 6.28
C ARG A 104 0.56 12.18 6.93
N VAL A 105 -0.38 11.29 6.63
CA VAL A 105 -1.69 11.23 7.27
C VAL A 105 -1.98 9.84 7.77
N ALA A 106 -2.80 9.76 8.82
CA ALA A 106 -3.26 8.49 9.37
C ALA A 106 -4.73 8.27 9.05
N GLY A 107 -5.15 7.01 9.01
CA GLY A 107 -6.52 6.64 8.69
C GLY A 107 -7.00 5.43 9.48
N CYS A 108 -8.28 5.16 9.29
CA CYS A 108 -9.00 4.02 9.84
C CYS A 108 -9.56 3.18 8.69
N MET A 109 -8.80 2.15 8.29
CA MET A 109 -9.28 1.18 7.30
C MET A 109 -10.51 0.45 7.84
N ARG A 110 -11.55 0.34 7.02
CA ARG A 110 -12.87 -0.24 7.34
C ARG A 110 -13.69 0.60 8.33
N ASP A 111 -13.28 1.83 8.60
CA ASP A 111 -13.96 2.78 9.52
C ASP A 111 -14.26 2.17 10.91
N LEU A 112 -13.30 1.42 11.46
CA LEU A 112 -13.43 0.67 12.72
C LEU A 112 -13.23 1.53 13.98
N GLY A 113 -13.04 2.84 13.85
CA GLY A 113 -12.76 3.75 14.97
C GLY A 113 -11.32 3.66 15.51
N ILE A 114 -10.43 2.88 14.88
CA ILE A 114 -9.02 2.72 15.29
C ILE A 114 -8.07 3.21 14.19
N VAL A 115 -6.95 3.79 14.57
CA VAL A 115 -5.91 4.18 13.61
C VAL A 115 -5.11 2.95 13.21
N ASN A 116 -5.28 2.50 11.96
CA ASN A 116 -4.67 1.27 11.43
C ASN A 116 -4.19 1.41 9.99
N HIS A 117 -4.18 2.63 9.44
CA HIS A 117 -3.81 2.91 8.06
C HIS A 117 -2.93 4.15 7.95
N ALA A 118 -2.04 4.16 6.98
CA ALA A 118 -1.14 5.25 6.64
C ALA A 118 -1.30 5.64 5.18
N SER A 119 -1.24 6.93 4.90
CA SER A 119 -1.26 7.47 3.55
C SER A 119 -0.48 8.78 3.44
N VAL A 120 -0.37 9.34 2.24
CA VAL A 120 0.33 10.60 1.96
C VAL A 120 -0.62 11.55 1.25
N VAL A 121 -0.61 12.82 1.67
CA VAL A 121 -1.30 13.91 0.99
C VAL A 121 -0.27 14.89 0.44
N VAL A 122 -0.45 15.30 -0.81
CA VAL A 122 0.40 16.27 -1.50
C VAL A 122 -0.41 17.53 -1.78
N ARG A 123 0.18 18.71 -1.51
CA ARG A 123 -0.48 19.99 -1.63
C ARG A 123 0.08 20.81 -2.79
N PHE A 124 -0.81 21.45 -3.54
CA PHE A 124 -0.52 22.43 -4.60
C PHE A 124 -1.39 23.67 -4.38
N GLY A 125 -0.84 24.68 -3.71
CA GLY A 125 -1.61 25.85 -3.30
C GLY A 125 -2.72 25.50 -2.32
N SER A 126 -3.98 25.64 -2.72
CA SER A 126 -5.17 25.23 -1.94
C SER A 126 -5.59 23.78 -2.18
N ASP A 127 -5.11 23.14 -3.23
CA ASP A 127 -5.56 21.82 -3.66
C ASP A 127 -4.75 20.71 -3.01
N GLU A 128 -5.42 19.67 -2.57
CA GLU A 128 -4.80 18.49 -1.94
C GLU A 128 -5.11 17.24 -2.74
N TYR A 129 -4.13 16.34 -2.80
CA TYR A 129 -4.22 15.06 -3.51
C TYR A 129 -3.73 13.93 -2.63
N LEU A 130 -4.51 12.85 -2.56
CA LEU A 130 -4.15 11.63 -1.87
C LEU A 130 -3.30 10.73 -2.76
N ALA A 131 -2.13 10.32 -2.26
CA ALA A 131 -1.28 9.30 -2.85
C ALA A 131 -1.15 8.12 -1.86
N ASP A 132 -2.05 7.14 -2.00
CA ASP A 132 -2.13 6.00 -1.07
C ASP A 132 -1.30 4.82 -1.55
N SER A 133 -0.22 4.50 -0.82
CA SER A 133 0.74 3.45 -1.16
C SER A 133 0.24 2.02 -0.94
N SER A 134 -0.93 1.85 -0.35
CA SER A 134 -1.54 0.54 -0.08
C SER A 134 -2.76 0.27 -0.96
N LEU A 135 -3.59 1.28 -1.17
CA LEU A 135 -4.74 1.15 -2.07
C LEU A 135 -4.32 1.22 -3.54
N LEU A 136 -3.14 1.78 -3.82
CA LEU A 136 -2.52 1.79 -5.14
C LEU A 136 -3.54 2.13 -6.23
N THR A 137 -4.20 3.27 -6.09
CA THR A 137 -5.31 3.71 -6.96
C THR A 137 -4.87 4.06 -8.38
N ASN A 138 -3.58 3.88 -8.71
CA ASN A 138 -2.94 4.15 -10.00
C ASN A 138 -2.98 5.62 -10.43
N ARG A 139 -3.71 6.45 -9.71
CA ARG A 139 -3.82 7.89 -9.87
C ARG A 139 -3.95 8.55 -8.49
N PRO A 140 -3.30 9.70 -8.23
CA PRO A 140 -3.58 10.48 -7.03
C PRO A 140 -5.04 10.95 -7.06
N LEU A 141 -5.71 10.91 -5.91
CA LEU A 141 -7.12 11.29 -5.83
C LEU A 141 -7.25 12.72 -5.28
N PRO A 142 -7.92 13.64 -5.97
CA PRO A 142 -8.24 14.95 -5.41
C PRO A 142 -9.04 14.82 -4.12
N LEU A 143 -8.70 15.64 -3.12
CA LEU A 143 -9.41 15.78 -1.86
C LEU A 143 -10.23 17.08 -1.90
N LEU A 144 -11.40 17.01 -2.54
CA LEU A 144 -12.28 18.19 -2.72
C LEU A 144 -12.99 18.50 -1.39
N PRO A 145 -13.01 19.77 -0.91
CA PRO A 145 -13.51 20.10 0.41
C PRO A 145 -15.04 20.07 0.54
N SER A 146 -15.78 20.13 -0.56
CA SER A 146 -17.22 20.29 -0.56
C SER A 146 -18.01 19.27 -1.38
N GLU A 147 -17.34 18.43 -2.15
CA GLU A 147 -17.97 17.45 -3.03
C GLU A 147 -17.14 16.16 -3.11
N PRO A 148 -17.75 15.00 -3.37
CA PRO A 148 -17.04 13.77 -3.61
C PRO A 148 -16.30 13.82 -4.96
N PHE A 149 -15.18 13.09 -5.04
CA PHE A 149 -14.47 12.84 -6.29
C PHE A 149 -14.51 11.35 -6.59
N LEU A 150 -14.89 11.00 -7.81
CA LEU A 150 -14.92 9.63 -8.31
C LEU A 150 -13.80 9.41 -9.34
N HIS A 151 -12.92 8.47 -9.07
CA HIS A 151 -12.03 7.86 -10.06
C HIS A 151 -12.66 6.55 -10.53
N ASP A 152 -13.25 6.58 -11.69
CA ASP A 152 -13.90 5.41 -12.31
C ASP A 152 -13.08 4.94 -13.51
N ASP A 153 -12.17 4.01 -13.23
CA ASP A 153 -11.40 3.27 -14.20
C ASP A 153 -11.88 1.81 -14.13
N ALA A 154 -11.89 1.11 -15.24
CA ALA A 154 -12.39 -0.25 -15.31
C ALA A 154 -11.67 -1.24 -14.37
N VAL A 155 -10.45 -0.92 -13.96
CA VAL A 155 -9.61 -1.74 -13.07
C VAL A 155 -9.44 -1.10 -11.69
N PHE A 156 -9.19 0.22 -11.66
CA PHE A 156 -8.83 0.97 -10.45
C PHE A 156 -9.94 1.95 -10.10
N HIS A 157 -10.90 1.47 -9.31
CA HIS A 157 -12.01 2.31 -8.87
C HIS A 157 -11.76 2.82 -7.46
N ALA A 158 -11.92 4.13 -7.25
CA ALA A 158 -11.85 4.76 -5.93
C ALA A 158 -12.68 6.04 -5.88
N GLU A 159 -13.21 6.36 -4.70
CA GLU A 159 -13.97 7.58 -4.43
C GLU A 159 -13.44 8.24 -3.17
N THR A 160 -13.34 9.56 -3.16
CA THR A 160 -13.10 10.37 -1.95
C THR A 160 -14.35 11.20 -1.65
N GLU A 161 -14.75 11.23 -0.40
CA GLU A 161 -15.90 11.99 0.09
C GLU A 161 -15.48 12.84 1.29
N PRO A 162 -15.71 14.17 1.29
CA PRO A 162 -15.43 15.01 2.44
C PRO A 162 -16.37 14.65 3.58
N VAL A 163 -15.81 14.49 4.79
CA VAL A 163 -16.56 14.22 6.02
C VAL A 163 -15.99 15.05 7.15
N GLU A 164 -16.73 15.17 8.27
CA GLU A 164 -16.21 15.88 9.42
C GLU A 164 -14.86 15.32 9.89
N GLY A 165 -13.87 16.19 10.00
CA GLY A 165 -12.52 15.85 10.44
C GLY A 165 -11.63 15.16 9.40
N GLY A 166 -12.03 15.12 8.11
CA GLY A 166 -11.20 14.55 7.04
C GLY A 166 -11.98 14.06 5.83
N TYR A 167 -11.61 12.88 5.35
CA TYR A 167 -12.21 12.28 4.15
C TYR A 167 -12.54 10.82 4.36
N LEU A 168 -13.60 10.35 3.73
CA LEU A 168 -13.90 8.93 3.58
C LEU A 168 -13.48 8.48 2.18
N LEU A 169 -12.53 7.57 2.13
CA LEU A 169 -12.04 6.97 0.90
C LEU A 169 -12.70 5.61 0.71
N TRP A 170 -13.18 5.34 -0.50
CA TRP A 170 -13.72 4.06 -0.91
C TRP A 170 -12.84 3.47 -2.01
N ALA A 171 -12.49 2.20 -1.93
CA ALA A 171 -11.72 1.54 -2.96
C ALA A 171 -12.16 0.08 -3.16
N ASP A 172 -12.25 -0.33 -4.43
CA ASP A 172 -12.56 -1.69 -4.84
C ASP A 172 -11.29 -2.52 -4.96
N VAL A 173 -11.04 -3.36 -3.95
CA VAL A 173 -9.88 -4.25 -3.93
C VAL A 173 -10.33 -5.68 -3.70
N PRO A 174 -10.10 -6.62 -4.65
CA PRO A 174 -10.39 -8.03 -4.44
C PRO A 174 -9.76 -8.58 -3.15
N PRO A 175 -10.40 -9.53 -2.46
CA PRO A 175 -11.58 -10.27 -2.87
C PRO A 175 -12.92 -9.62 -2.50
N THR A 176 -12.93 -8.39 -2.03
CA THR A 176 -14.19 -7.77 -1.61
C THR A 176 -15.06 -7.40 -2.82
N GLU A 177 -16.33 -7.77 -2.76
CA GLU A 177 -17.33 -7.39 -3.78
C GLU A 177 -17.87 -5.97 -3.59
N VAL A 178 -17.51 -5.35 -2.48
CA VAL A 178 -17.93 -3.99 -2.13
C VAL A 178 -16.72 -3.12 -1.85
N ALA A 179 -16.84 -1.83 -2.16
CA ALA A 179 -15.78 -0.88 -1.86
C ALA A 179 -15.51 -0.82 -0.35
N THR A 180 -14.24 -0.92 0.01
CA THR A 180 -13.81 -0.89 1.41
C THR A 180 -13.62 0.57 1.84
N PRO A 181 -14.29 1.03 2.91
CA PRO A 181 -14.11 2.38 3.41
C PRO A 181 -12.78 2.54 4.15
N CYS A 182 -12.18 3.71 4.03
CA CYS A 182 -11.06 4.15 4.84
C CYS A 182 -11.28 5.61 5.25
N ARG A 183 -11.46 5.86 6.54
CA ARG A 183 -11.57 7.23 7.06
C ARG A 183 -10.18 7.81 7.23
N LEU A 184 -9.84 8.80 6.45
CA LEU A 184 -8.59 9.57 6.54
C LEU A 184 -8.78 10.77 7.46
N ARG A 185 -7.82 11.01 8.34
CA ARG A 185 -7.79 12.20 9.20
C ARG A 185 -7.20 13.38 8.43
N ALA A 186 -7.73 14.57 8.67
CA ALA A 186 -7.19 15.79 8.07
C ALA A 186 -5.80 16.16 8.62
N ASP A 187 -5.52 15.80 9.89
CA ASP A 187 -4.29 16.18 10.56
C ASP A 187 -3.07 15.43 10.03
N SER A 188 -1.96 16.15 9.91
CA SER A 188 -0.66 15.53 9.64
C SER A 188 -0.12 14.81 10.87
N VAL A 189 0.67 13.75 10.63
CA VAL A 189 1.40 13.02 11.66
C VAL A 189 2.89 12.98 11.33
N ASP A 190 3.73 12.93 12.36
CA ASP A 190 5.18 12.88 12.20
C ASP A 190 5.70 11.47 11.91
N HIS A 191 6.98 11.36 11.59
CA HIS A 191 7.64 10.08 11.32
C HIS A 191 7.62 9.16 12.55
N ALA A 192 7.82 9.71 13.75
CA ALA A 192 7.79 8.93 14.97
C ALA A 192 6.41 8.30 15.24
N PHE A 193 5.33 8.98 14.86
CA PHE A 193 3.99 8.40 14.89
C PHE A 193 3.91 7.18 13.97
N TYR A 194 4.42 7.27 12.75
CA TYR A 194 4.42 6.15 11.80
C TYR A 194 5.19 4.95 12.35
N LEU A 195 6.38 5.17 12.92
CA LEU A 195 7.18 4.09 13.51
C LEU A 195 6.43 3.41 14.67
N ARG A 196 5.83 4.19 15.59
CA ARG A 196 5.06 3.64 16.72
C ARG A 196 3.84 2.86 16.24
N ALA A 197 3.09 3.39 15.26
CA ALA A 197 1.91 2.74 14.71
C ALA A 197 2.27 1.47 13.94
N TYR A 198 3.40 1.48 13.22
CA TYR A 198 3.93 0.32 12.54
C TYR A 198 4.32 -0.76 13.53
N GLU A 199 5.06 -0.42 14.58
CA GLU A 199 5.44 -1.39 15.62
C GLU A 199 4.22 -1.94 16.38
N ALA A 200 3.23 -1.10 16.68
CA ALA A 200 1.96 -1.56 17.27
C ALA A 200 1.22 -2.56 16.36
N SER A 201 1.41 -2.50 15.05
CA SER A 201 0.81 -3.43 14.09
C SER A 201 1.41 -4.85 14.15
N ARG A 202 2.52 -5.06 14.89
CA ARG A 202 3.08 -6.39 15.21
C ARG A 202 2.08 -7.26 15.96
N GLY A 203 1.31 -6.67 16.87
CA GLY A 203 0.32 -7.39 17.67
C GLY A 203 -1.05 -7.54 16.98
N ARG A 204 -1.40 -6.61 16.09
CA ARG A 204 -2.73 -6.57 15.46
C ARG A 204 -2.66 -6.06 14.04
N SER A 205 -2.61 -6.98 13.09
CA SER A 205 -2.69 -6.62 11.68
C SER A 205 -3.20 -7.83 10.88
N PRO A 206 -4.07 -7.63 9.88
CA PRO A 206 -4.49 -8.72 8.97
C PRO A 206 -3.34 -9.23 8.09
N PHE A 207 -2.17 -8.59 8.18
CA PHE A 207 -0.96 -8.93 7.43
C PHE A 207 0.09 -9.68 8.28
N ASN A 208 -0.29 -10.27 9.43
CA ASN A 208 0.64 -10.95 10.33
C ASN A 208 0.66 -12.47 10.19
N ASP A 209 -0.32 -13.07 9.51
CA ASP A 209 -0.51 -14.52 9.54
C ASP A 209 -0.14 -15.20 8.23
N ARG A 210 -0.59 -14.65 7.11
CA ARG A 210 -0.46 -15.24 5.78
C ARG A 210 0.06 -14.24 4.77
N LEU A 211 0.60 -14.77 3.67
CA LEU A 211 1.01 -13.98 2.53
C LEU A 211 -0.10 -13.01 2.08
N TYR A 212 0.28 -11.78 1.93
CA TYR A 212 -0.42 -10.78 1.15
C TYR A 212 0.59 -10.02 0.32
N ALA A 213 0.42 -10.04 -0.99
CA ALA A 213 1.22 -9.22 -1.89
C ALA A 213 0.34 -8.68 -3.01
N ARG A 214 0.51 -7.40 -3.34
CA ARG A 214 -0.22 -6.74 -4.41
C ARG A 214 0.75 -5.94 -5.26
N ARG A 215 0.57 -6.02 -6.56
CA ARG A 215 1.24 -5.18 -7.55
C ARG A 215 0.27 -4.83 -8.66
N ASN A 216 0.26 -3.56 -9.05
CA ASN A 216 -0.53 -3.14 -10.20
C ASN A 216 0.29 -3.25 -11.49
N ARG A 217 -0.42 -3.47 -12.59
CA ARG A 217 0.05 -3.30 -13.97
C ARG A 217 -0.85 -2.26 -14.64
N PRO A 218 -0.54 -1.73 -15.81
CA PRO A 218 -1.36 -0.68 -16.43
C PRO A 218 -2.84 -1.04 -16.56
N ASP A 219 -3.14 -2.30 -16.84
CA ASP A 219 -4.47 -2.86 -17.11
C ASP A 219 -4.89 -3.99 -16.17
N GLU A 220 -4.14 -4.20 -15.08
CA GLU A 220 -4.36 -5.31 -14.17
C GLU A 220 -4.02 -4.94 -12.72
N MET A 221 -4.90 -5.31 -11.79
CA MET A 221 -4.59 -5.39 -10.38
C MET A 221 -4.34 -6.86 -10.02
N LEU A 222 -3.11 -7.16 -9.59
CA LEU A 222 -2.73 -8.51 -9.17
C LEU A 222 -2.57 -8.56 -7.66
N ILE A 223 -3.20 -9.55 -7.03
CA ILE A 223 -3.16 -9.77 -5.58
C ILE A 223 -2.90 -11.25 -5.29
N LEU A 224 -1.95 -11.52 -4.41
CA LEU A 224 -1.77 -12.79 -3.73
C LEU A 224 -2.28 -12.65 -2.30
N ARG A 225 -3.24 -13.48 -1.91
CA ARG A 225 -3.78 -13.51 -0.56
C ARG A 225 -3.88 -14.94 -0.06
N GLY A 226 -3.01 -15.31 0.85
CA GLY A 226 -2.84 -16.73 1.16
C GLY A 226 -2.47 -17.51 -0.11
N PRO A 227 -3.04 -18.69 -0.35
CA PRO A 227 -2.77 -19.49 -1.53
C PRO A 227 -3.59 -19.05 -2.77
N VAL A 228 -4.28 -17.90 -2.72
CA VAL A 228 -5.18 -17.48 -3.79
C VAL A 228 -4.63 -16.27 -4.53
N ARG A 229 -4.60 -16.37 -5.87
CA ARG A 229 -4.27 -15.28 -6.78
C ARG A 229 -5.55 -14.66 -7.36
N TYR A 230 -5.66 -13.35 -7.25
CA TYR A 230 -6.71 -12.54 -7.87
C TYR A 230 -6.09 -11.68 -8.96
N ARG A 231 -6.69 -11.71 -10.14
CA ARG A 231 -6.34 -10.83 -11.26
C ARG A 231 -7.60 -10.07 -11.68
N LYS A 232 -7.65 -8.78 -11.35
CA LYS A 232 -8.75 -7.89 -11.76
C LYS A 232 -8.32 -7.14 -13.01
N ARG A 233 -9.10 -7.27 -14.07
CA ARG A 233 -8.99 -6.55 -15.34
C ARG A 233 -10.33 -5.93 -15.70
N ALA A 234 -10.40 -5.20 -16.81
CA ALA A 234 -11.64 -4.58 -17.29
C ALA A 234 -12.76 -5.60 -17.57
N ASP A 235 -12.43 -6.85 -17.92
CA ASP A 235 -13.36 -7.95 -18.17
C ASP A 235 -13.79 -8.72 -16.91
N GLY A 236 -13.29 -8.35 -15.73
CA GLY A 236 -13.68 -8.93 -14.45
C GLY A 236 -12.52 -9.40 -13.59
N VAL A 237 -12.84 -10.23 -12.58
CA VAL A 237 -11.88 -10.79 -11.63
C VAL A 237 -11.72 -12.28 -11.88
N ARG A 238 -10.49 -12.73 -12.16
CA ARG A 238 -10.10 -14.14 -12.17
C ARG A 238 -9.55 -14.53 -10.83
N VAL A 239 -9.99 -15.68 -10.32
CA VAL A 239 -9.58 -16.23 -9.02
C VAL A 239 -8.97 -17.61 -9.25
N GLU A 240 -7.80 -17.86 -8.68
CA GLU A 240 -7.02 -19.07 -8.90
C GLU A 240 -6.36 -19.49 -7.59
N GLU A 241 -6.57 -20.74 -7.18
CA GLU A 241 -5.88 -21.35 -6.06
C GLU A 241 -4.52 -21.87 -6.56
N LEU A 242 -3.46 -21.54 -5.83
CA LEU A 242 -2.09 -21.83 -6.21
C LEU A 242 -1.50 -22.94 -5.32
N SER A 243 -0.77 -23.84 -5.94
CA SER A 243 0.14 -24.76 -5.26
C SER A 243 1.36 -24.02 -4.66
N ALA A 244 2.16 -24.71 -3.86
CA ALA A 244 3.39 -24.18 -3.29
C ALA A 244 4.34 -23.60 -4.37
N ASP A 245 4.60 -24.35 -5.42
CA ASP A 245 5.51 -23.93 -6.49
C ASP A 245 4.96 -22.73 -7.27
N GLU A 246 3.64 -22.68 -7.48
CA GLU A 246 2.99 -21.55 -8.16
C GLU A 246 3.00 -20.28 -7.30
N ILE A 247 2.92 -20.39 -5.95
CA ILE A 247 3.09 -19.25 -5.05
C ILE A 247 4.50 -18.68 -5.17
N LEU A 248 5.53 -19.54 -5.13
CA LEU A 248 6.93 -19.12 -5.27
C LEU A 248 7.19 -18.48 -6.64
N ALA A 249 6.64 -19.07 -7.71
CA ALA A 249 6.73 -18.50 -9.05
C ALA A 249 6.01 -17.14 -9.12
N ALA A 250 4.82 -17.00 -8.55
CA ALA A 250 4.07 -15.75 -8.54
C ALA A 250 4.79 -14.64 -7.75
N LEU A 251 5.42 -14.98 -6.62
CA LEU A 251 6.24 -14.01 -5.87
C LEU A 251 7.41 -13.50 -6.69
N ARG A 252 8.10 -14.38 -7.43
CA ARG A 252 9.22 -14.01 -8.29
C ARG A 252 8.76 -13.26 -9.54
N ASP A 253 7.82 -13.81 -10.29
CA ASP A 253 7.50 -13.38 -11.66
C ASP A 253 6.43 -12.30 -11.70
N ASP A 254 5.43 -12.38 -10.81
CA ASP A 254 4.32 -11.42 -10.76
C ASP A 254 4.61 -10.25 -9.81
N ILE A 255 5.13 -10.52 -8.61
CA ILE A 255 5.45 -9.48 -7.61
C ILE A 255 6.83 -8.87 -7.88
N GLY A 256 7.81 -9.69 -8.24
CA GLY A 256 9.18 -9.27 -8.52
C GLY A 256 10.12 -9.38 -7.33
N ALA A 257 9.74 -10.21 -6.33
CA ALA A 257 10.59 -10.48 -5.18
C ALA A 257 11.85 -11.27 -5.58
N SER A 258 12.99 -10.95 -4.98
CA SER A 258 14.24 -11.68 -5.20
C SER A 258 14.17 -13.12 -4.67
N VAL A 259 15.02 -13.98 -5.20
CA VAL A 259 15.15 -15.37 -4.72
C VAL A 259 15.51 -15.39 -3.24
N ASP A 260 16.39 -14.48 -2.80
CA ASP A 260 16.84 -14.39 -1.41
C ASP A 260 15.71 -13.96 -0.46
N ALA A 261 14.89 -12.96 -0.86
CA ALA A 261 13.74 -12.55 -0.07
C ALA A 261 12.69 -13.66 0.04
N ILE A 262 12.45 -14.39 -1.05
CA ILE A 262 11.54 -15.54 -1.06
C ILE A 262 12.09 -16.66 -0.17
N ALA A 263 13.38 -17.00 -0.28
CA ALA A 263 14.01 -18.04 0.53
C ALA A 263 13.92 -17.69 2.03
N ALA A 264 14.27 -16.47 2.42
CA ALA A 264 14.16 -16.02 3.82
C ALA A 264 12.73 -16.14 4.36
N TRP A 265 11.72 -15.81 3.56
CA TRP A 265 10.31 -15.97 3.93
C TRP A 265 9.89 -17.44 4.06
N VAL A 266 10.38 -18.32 3.17
CA VAL A 266 10.15 -19.78 3.24
C VAL A 266 10.81 -20.36 4.49
N ASP A 267 12.08 -20.04 4.75
CA ASP A 267 12.84 -20.50 5.92
C ASP A 267 12.19 -20.09 7.25
N ALA A 268 11.53 -18.93 7.27
CA ALA A 268 10.71 -18.50 8.39
C ALA A 268 9.36 -19.25 8.51
N GLY A 269 9.07 -20.25 7.66
CA GLY A 269 7.81 -21.00 7.64
C GLY A 269 6.64 -20.21 7.03
N GLY A 270 6.91 -19.17 6.24
CA GLY A 270 5.89 -18.31 5.62
C GLY A 270 5.04 -19.05 4.59
N LEU A 271 5.65 -19.94 3.79
CA LEU A 271 4.95 -20.74 2.81
C LEU A 271 4.01 -21.74 3.48
N GLU A 272 4.49 -22.46 4.50
CA GLU A 272 3.68 -23.43 5.27
C GLU A 272 2.44 -22.75 5.89
N ALA A 273 2.64 -21.59 6.54
CA ALA A 273 1.53 -20.84 7.11
C ALA A 273 0.54 -20.32 6.07
N THR A 274 1.05 -20.00 4.87
CA THR A 274 0.21 -19.55 3.77
C THR A 274 -0.69 -20.66 3.23
N LEU A 275 -0.17 -21.88 3.16
CA LEU A 275 -0.90 -23.08 2.71
C LEU A 275 -1.80 -23.69 3.80
N ALA A 276 -1.51 -23.42 5.07
CA ALA A 276 -2.32 -23.96 6.17
C ALA A 276 -3.79 -23.51 6.03
N PRO A 277 -4.77 -24.35 6.38
CA PRO A 277 -6.17 -23.95 6.45
C PRO A 277 -6.35 -22.68 7.31
N ALA A 278 -7.34 -21.84 6.99
CA ALA A 278 -7.67 -20.72 7.86
C ALA A 278 -8.07 -21.28 9.24
N SER A 279 -7.49 -20.71 10.31
CA SER A 279 -7.93 -21.10 11.65
C SER A 279 -9.43 -20.83 11.78
N PRO A 280 -10.24 -21.80 12.20
CA PRO A 280 -11.67 -21.58 12.45
C PRO A 280 -11.91 -20.56 13.57
N ASP A 281 -10.92 -20.41 14.47
CA ASP A 281 -10.95 -19.46 15.59
C ASP A 281 -10.33 -18.09 15.25
N ALA A 282 -9.86 -17.89 14.00
CA ALA A 282 -9.36 -16.58 13.57
C ALA A 282 -10.49 -15.55 13.70
N PRO A 283 -10.27 -14.43 14.40
CA PRO A 283 -11.30 -13.41 14.54
C PRO A 283 -11.72 -12.96 13.15
N GLN A 284 -12.97 -13.29 12.80
CA GLN A 284 -13.53 -12.81 11.55
C GLN A 284 -13.61 -11.29 11.62
N PRO A 285 -13.02 -10.60 10.64
CA PRO A 285 -13.16 -9.17 10.61
C PRO A 285 -14.66 -8.83 10.52
N PRO A 286 -15.13 -7.79 11.22
CA PRO A 286 -16.53 -7.36 11.14
C PRO A 286 -16.93 -7.18 9.68
N PRO A 287 -18.20 -7.42 9.32
CA PRO A 287 -18.65 -7.26 7.93
C PRO A 287 -18.34 -5.84 7.45
N ILE A 288 -17.91 -5.74 6.19
CA ILE A 288 -17.65 -4.44 5.56
C ILE A 288 -19.01 -3.83 5.26
N THR A 289 -19.34 -2.73 5.92
CA THR A 289 -20.45 -1.87 5.53
C THR A 289 -19.99 -1.04 4.34
N GLY A 290 -20.00 -1.64 3.15
CA GLY A 290 -19.57 -0.97 1.92
C GLY A 290 -20.74 -0.61 1.02
N ARG A 291 -20.54 0.33 0.10
CA ARG A 291 -21.50 0.62 -0.97
C ARG A 291 -21.32 -0.41 -2.08
N PRO A 292 -22.39 -1.12 -2.52
CA PRO A 292 -22.29 -1.99 -3.68
C PRO A 292 -21.94 -1.18 -4.93
N PRO A 293 -21.15 -1.74 -5.87
CA PRO A 293 -20.72 -1.05 -7.10
C PRO A 293 -21.87 -0.52 -7.97
N SER A 294 -23.05 -1.14 -7.86
CA SER A 294 -24.23 -0.83 -8.67
C SER A 294 -25.06 0.38 -8.18
N GLN A 295 -24.75 0.99 -7.03
CA GLN A 295 -25.49 2.15 -6.50
C GLN A 295 -24.88 3.50 -6.91
N ARG A 296 -24.03 3.49 -7.92
CA ARG A 296 -23.40 4.71 -8.44
C ARG A 296 -24.36 5.37 -9.40
N ALA A 297 -24.72 6.63 -9.12
CA ALA A 297 -25.54 7.41 -10.04
C ALA A 297 -24.82 7.49 -11.40
N PRO A 298 -25.51 7.26 -12.51
CA PRO A 298 -24.94 7.55 -13.82
C PRO A 298 -24.61 9.05 -13.88
N VAL A 299 -23.39 9.38 -14.29
CA VAL A 299 -22.96 10.73 -14.60
C VAL A 299 -23.73 11.26 -15.80
#